data_4d3fae593ee93060a51a873eafa4ff37
#
_entry.id   4d3fae593ee93060a51a873eafa4ff37
#
_cell.length_a   1.000
_cell.length_b   1.000
_cell.length_c   1.000
_cell.angle_alpha   90.00
_cell.angle_beta   90.00
_cell.angle_gamma   90.00
#
_symmetry.space_group_name_H-M   'P 1'
#
loop_
_entity.id
_entity.type
_entity.pdbx_description
1 polymer ?
#
loop_
_entity_poly.entity_id
_entity_poly.type
_entity_poly.pdbx_seq_one_letter_code
_entity_poly.pdbx_strand_id
1 'polypeptide(L)'
;MIENEYELSNGRKIYVFREVYDYAHQLSLLKWSMTRPFNFSPSNEGMLVGQKTDTILSCQTGLSEDQFKEMMRIDQLDPVKKLLSNKKLNRNWINANVSKAPTFFHSDAFVEGSLSLLYYLNCEWNLSWDGYTVWANDNLSSIEHIEYPEPGKLVVFDSLIPHKPTSDSPISPSFRFTMNSVWS
;
A
#
# COMPACT_ATOMS: atom_id res chain seq x y z
N MET A 1 11.82 8.69 -12.84
CA MET A 1 10.55 8.22 -12.23
C MET A 1 9.48 8.29 -13.30
N ILE A 2 8.79 7.17 -13.55
CA ILE A 2 7.71 7.05 -14.54
C ILE A 2 6.39 7.26 -13.80
N GLU A 3 5.52 8.11 -14.35
CA GLU A 3 4.21 8.39 -13.78
C GLU A 3 3.12 7.88 -14.73
N ASN A 4 2.15 7.15 -14.19
CA ASN A 4 0.92 6.79 -14.89
C ASN A 4 -0.27 7.17 -14.00
N GLU A 5 -1.29 7.77 -14.58
CA GLU A 5 -2.56 8.09 -13.95
C GLU A 5 -3.64 7.20 -14.55
N TYR A 6 -4.43 6.57 -13.68
CA TYR A 6 -5.59 5.76 -14.06
C TYR A 6 -6.83 6.35 -13.40
N GLU A 7 -7.90 6.50 -14.16
CA GLU A 7 -9.20 6.93 -13.67
C GLU A 7 -10.18 5.75 -13.71
N LEU A 8 -10.78 5.46 -12.56
CA LEU A 8 -11.77 4.40 -12.44
C LEU A 8 -13.15 4.88 -12.91
N SER A 9 -14.08 3.95 -13.07
CA SER A 9 -15.43 4.23 -13.57
C SER A 9 -16.22 5.26 -12.75
N ASN A 10 -15.88 5.43 -11.46
CA ASN A 10 -16.45 6.40 -10.55
C ASN A 10 -15.71 7.76 -10.52
N GLY A 11 -14.73 7.97 -11.40
CA GLY A 11 -13.89 9.19 -11.48
C GLY A 11 -12.75 9.28 -10.46
N ARG A 12 -12.58 8.27 -9.57
CA ARG A 12 -11.46 8.23 -8.62
C ARG A 12 -10.17 7.83 -9.31
N LYS A 13 -9.04 8.28 -8.77
CA LYS A 13 -7.75 8.17 -9.45
C LYS A 13 -6.76 7.31 -8.69
N ILE A 14 -5.91 6.65 -9.47
CA ILE A 14 -4.74 5.88 -9.03
C ILE A 14 -3.53 6.42 -9.78
N TYR A 15 -2.47 6.78 -9.06
CA TYR A 15 -1.20 7.26 -9.60
C TYR A 15 -0.12 6.22 -9.31
N VAL A 16 0.59 5.78 -10.33
CA VAL A 16 1.63 4.76 -10.23
C VAL A 16 2.98 5.35 -10.61
N PHE A 17 3.91 5.30 -9.68
CA PHE A 17 5.28 5.77 -9.84
C PHE A 17 6.23 4.57 -9.76
N ARG A 18 7.14 4.44 -10.73
CA ARG A 18 8.12 3.36 -10.80
C ARG A 18 9.52 3.89 -10.60
N GLU A 19 10.39 3.02 -10.06
CA GLU A 19 11.80 3.35 -9.85
C GLU A 19 11.99 4.62 -8.99
N VAL A 20 11.14 4.78 -7.96
CA VAL A 20 11.15 6.00 -7.14
C VAL A 20 12.41 6.13 -6.29
N TYR A 21 13.11 5.02 -6.00
CA TYR A 21 14.35 5.02 -5.21
C TYR A 21 15.42 4.14 -5.86
N ASP A 22 16.69 4.46 -5.59
CA ASP A 22 17.80 3.58 -5.86
C ASP A 22 17.76 2.31 -4.98
N TYR A 23 18.47 1.27 -5.41
CA TYR A 23 18.50 -0.01 -4.71
C TYR A 23 18.98 0.10 -3.25
N ALA A 24 19.95 0.98 -2.98
CA ALA A 24 20.49 1.15 -1.63
C ALA A 24 19.43 1.68 -0.66
N HIS A 25 18.61 2.64 -1.12
CA HIS A 25 17.51 3.16 -0.32
C HIS A 25 16.37 2.14 -0.17
N GLN A 26 15.99 1.43 -1.23
CA GLN A 26 15.02 0.33 -1.16
C GLN A 26 15.43 -0.71 -0.12
N LEU A 27 16.69 -1.17 -0.18
CA LEU A 27 17.22 -2.15 0.77
C LEU A 27 17.23 -1.61 2.21
N SER A 28 17.53 -0.33 2.40
CA SER A 28 17.47 0.32 3.70
C SER A 28 16.05 0.31 4.28
N LEU A 29 15.04 0.67 3.48
CA LEU A 29 13.64 0.64 3.88
C LEU A 29 13.17 -0.78 4.23
N LEU A 30 13.52 -1.77 3.40
CA LEU A 30 13.18 -3.18 3.67
C LEU A 30 13.81 -3.67 4.97
N LYS A 31 15.10 -3.46 5.18
CA LYS A 31 15.81 -3.86 6.39
C LYS A 31 15.22 -3.20 7.64
N TRP A 32 14.94 -1.91 7.57
CA TRP A 32 14.29 -1.20 8.66
C TRP A 32 12.90 -1.79 8.95
N SER A 33 12.11 -2.07 7.93
CA SER A 33 10.77 -2.66 8.07
C SER A 33 10.82 -4.04 8.74
N MET A 34 11.76 -4.88 8.37
CA MET A 34 11.93 -6.23 8.95
C MET A 34 12.32 -6.24 10.43
N THR A 35 12.79 -5.11 10.98
CA THR A 35 13.11 -4.99 12.41
C THR A 35 11.91 -4.57 13.27
N ARG A 36 10.75 -4.35 12.69
CA ARG A 36 9.56 -3.87 13.41
C ARG A 36 8.81 -5.01 14.08
N PRO A 37 8.15 -4.75 15.24
CA PRO A 37 7.35 -5.74 15.92
C PRO A 37 6.01 -5.93 15.19
N PHE A 38 5.92 -6.93 14.36
CA PHE A 38 4.67 -7.29 13.68
C PHE A 38 3.71 -8.01 14.61
N ASN A 39 2.45 -7.65 14.52
CA ASN A 39 1.35 -8.33 15.20
C ASN A 39 0.29 -8.73 14.18
N PHE A 40 -0.48 -9.77 14.48
CA PHE A 40 -1.72 -10.00 13.74
C PHE A 40 -2.64 -8.81 14.01
N SER A 41 -2.93 -8.04 12.97
CA SER A 41 -3.89 -6.94 13.07
C SER A 41 -5.29 -7.50 12.87
N PRO A 42 -6.16 -7.49 13.87
CA PRO A 42 -7.57 -7.55 13.61
C PRO A 42 -7.98 -6.20 13.03
N SER A 43 -7.93 -6.03 11.72
CA SER A 43 -8.49 -4.84 11.10
C SER A 43 -10.02 -4.91 11.21
N ASN A 44 -10.55 -4.36 12.30
CA ASN A 44 -11.99 -4.25 12.52
C ASN A 44 -12.60 -3.03 11.78
N GLU A 45 -11.77 -2.20 11.16
CA GLU A 45 -12.21 -1.00 10.47
C GLU A 45 -12.60 -1.33 9.02
N GLY A 46 -13.89 -1.28 8.74
CA GLY A 46 -14.45 -1.48 7.39
C GLY A 46 -14.93 -2.90 7.07
N MET A 47 -14.90 -3.82 8.02
CA MET A 47 -15.46 -5.16 7.84
C MET A 47 -16.98 -5.17 7.86
N LEU A 48 -17.57 -5.83 6.89
CA LEU A 48 -18.97 -6.24 6.97
C LEU A 48 -19.14 -7.20 8.16
N VAL A 49 -20.23 -7.01 8.91
CA VAL A 49 -20.57 -7.81 10.08
C VAL A 49 -20.49 -9.31 9.74
N GLY A 50 -19.66 -10.06 10.45
CA GLY A 50 -19.49 -11.51 10.29
C GLY A 50 -18.29 -11.97 9.45
N GLN A 51 -17.49 -11.07 8.91
CA GLN A 51 -16.24 -11.46 8.25
C GLN A 51 -15.15 -11.80 9.27
N LYS A 52 -14.36 -12.85 8.98
CA LYS A 52 -13.19 -13.18 9.78
C LYS A 52 -12.11 -12.13 9.60
N THR A 53 -11.33 -11.87 10.64
CA THR A 53 -10.20 -10.94 10.63
C THR A 53 -9.17 -11.32 9.57
N ASP A 54 -8.60 -10.32 8.89
CA ASP A 54 -7.43 -10.50 8.04
C ASP A 54 -6.29 -11.16 8.81
N THR A 55 -5.61 -12.07 8.15
CA THR A 55 -4.41 -12.71 8.71
C THR A 55 -3.13 -11.99 8.26
N ILE A 56 -3.23 -10.70 7.96
CA ILE A 56 -2.07 -9.88 7.61
C ILE A 56 -1.32 -9.51 8.89
N LEU A 57 -0.04 -9.77 8.89
CA LEU A 57 0.85 -9.24 9.90
C LEU A 57 1.05 -7.75 9.64
N SER A 58 0.78 -6.91 10.61
CA SER A 58 0.98 -5.46 10.48
C SER A 58 1.72 -4.86 11.66
N CYS A 59 2.34 -3.72 11.43
CA CYS A 59 3.02 -2.93 12.45
C CYS A 59 2.75 -1.45 12.20
N GLN A 60 2.14 -0.76 13.18
CA GLN A 60 2.11 0.71 13.17
C GLN A 60 3.55 1.21 13.34
N THR A 61 4.00 2.11 12.46
CA THR A 61 5.40 2.53 12.49
C THR A 61 5.70 3.50 13.62
N GLY A 62 4.69 4.25 14.07
CA GLY A 62 4.84 5.30 15.09
C GLY A 62 5.59 6.54 14.60
N LEU A 63 5.88 6.65 13.30
CA LEU A 63 6.56 7.80 12.73
C LEU A 63 5.64 9.02 12.70
N SER A 64 6.16 10.18 13.09
CA SER A 64 5.52 11.46 12.81
C SER A 64 5.48 11.75 11.31
N GLU A 65 4.71 12.75 10.90
CA GLU A 65 4.65 13.16 9.49
C GLU A 65 6.04 13.53 8.93
N ASP A 66 6.81 14.32 9.67
CA ASP A 66 8.15 14.75 9.25
C ASP A 66 9.10 13.55 9.12
N GLN A 67 9.10 12.66 10.11
CA GLN A 67 9.90 11.43 10.07
C GLN A 67 9.51 10.52 8.91
N PHE A 68 8.21 10.40 8.62
CA PHE A 68 7.73 9.61 7.48
C PHE A 68 8.16 10.24 6.15
N LYS A 69 7.99 11.57 6.00
CA LYS A 69 8.42 12.31 4.81
C LYS A 69 9.93 12.18 4.58
N GLU A 70 10.73 12.31 5.62
CA GLU A 70 12.19 12.15 5.56
C GLU A 70 12.57 10.72 5.15
N MET A 71 12.04 9.70 5.83
CA MET A 71 12.32 8.30 5.54
C MET A 71 11.91 7.89 4.13
N MET A 72 10.73 8.32 3.68
CA MET A 72 10.22 8.06 2.34
C MET A 72 10.71 9.10 1.32
N ARG A 73 11.60 10.02 1.68
CA ARG A 73 12.11 11.08 0.81
C ARG A 73 11.02 11.78 -0.01
N ILE A 74 9.84 12.00 0.58
CA ILE A 74 8.67 12.56 -0.13
C ILE A 74 9.02 13.90 -0.78
N ASP A 75 9.85 14.72 -0.12
CA ASP A 75 10.26 16.02 -0.64
C ASP A 75 11.11 15.96 -1.92
N GLN A 76 11.68 14.80 -2.24
CA GLN A 76 12.44 14.54 -3.47
C GLN A 76 11.57 13.94 -4.59
N LEU A 77 10.31 13.64 -4.31
CA LEU A 77 9.35 13.05 -5.24
C LEU A 77 8.30 14.10 -5.62
N ASP A 78 8.68 15.08 -6.46
CA ASP A 78 7.83 16.23 -6.79
C ASP A 78 6.37 15.90 -7.11
N PRO A 79 6.03 14.90 -7.95
CA PRO A 79 4.62 14.56 -8.21
C PRO A 79 3.89 14.08 -6.96
N VAL A 80 4.52 13.26 -6.13
CA VAL A 80 3.93 12.74 -4.87
C VAL A 80 3.76 13.87 -3.86
N LYS A 81 4.80 14.71 -3.71
CA LYS A 81 4.76 15.92 -2.87
C LYS A 81 3.61 16.84 -3.26
N LYS A 82 3.38 17.03 -4.55
CA LYS A 82 2.27 17.85 -5.06
C LYS A 82 0.90 17.24 -4.70
N LEU A 83 0.72 15.94 -4.84
CA LEU A 83 -0.51 15.25 -4.45
C LEU A 83 -0.79 15.39 -2.95
N LEU A 84 0.23 15.39 -2.11
CA LEU A 84 0.13 15.46 -0.65
C LEU A 84 0.22 16.88 -0.08
N SER A 85 0.38 17.92 -0.88
CA SER A 85 0.74 19.28 -0.44
C SER A 85 -0.22 19.93 0.57
N ASN A 86 -1.50 19.60 0.50
CA ASN A 86 -2.54 20.15 1.39
C ASN A 86 -3.13 19.09 2.33
N LYS A 87 -2.37 18.05 2.62
CA LYS A 87 -2.83 16.92 3.41
C LYS A 87 -1.92 16.69 4.60
N LYS A 88 -2.49 16.15 5.66
CA LYS A 88 -1.78 15.72 6.87
C LYS A 88 -1.75 14.20 6.96
N LEU A 89 -0.66 13.67 7.46
CA LEU A 89 -0.52 12.25 7.73
C LEU A 89 -1.42 11.84 8.88
N ASN A 90 -2.36 10.94 8.63
CA ASN A 90 -3.25 10.40 9.67
C ASN A 90 -2.65 9.17 10.33
N ARG A 91 -2.14 8.25 9.52
CA ARG A 91 -1.52 7.00 10.00
C ARG A 91 -0.53 6.45 9.00
N ASN A 92 0.42 5.65 9.50
CA ASN A 92 1.37 4.92 8.67
C ASN A 92 1.67 3.55 9.30
N TRP A 93 1.79 2.52 8.47
CA TRP A 93 2.00 1.15 8.91
C TRP A 93 2.71 0.31 7.86
N ILE A 94 3.26 -0.82 8.28
CA ILE A 94 3.85 -1.82 7.40
C ILE A 94 2.95 -3.05 7.46
N ASN A 95 2.68 -3.62 6.29
CA ASN A 95 2.06 -4.94 6.17
C ASN A 95 3.08 -5.97 5.71
N ALA A 96 2.98 -7.18 6.26
CA ALA A 96 3.67 -8.36 5.78
C ALA A 96 2.59 -9.41 5.44
N ASN A 97 2.34 -9.60 4.15
CA ASN A 97 1.41 -10.59 3.68
C ASN A 97 2.04 -11.97 3.75
N VAL A 98 1.27 -12.91 4.29
CA VAL A 98 1.64 -14.32 4.40
C VAL A 98 0.95 -15.09 3.29
N SER A 99 1.67 -16.02 2.67
CA SER A 99 1.09 -16.90 1.65
C SER A 99 -0.19 -17.58 2.14
N LYS A 100 -1.20 -17.65 1.28
CA LYS A 100 -2.55 -18.19 1.55
C LYS A 100 -3.37 -17.45 2.61
N ALA A 101 -2.89 -16.30 3.10
CA ALA A 101 -3.69 -15.49 4.01
C ALA A 101 -4.96 -14.98 3.28
N PRO A 102 -6.15 -15.14 3.87
CA PRO A 102 -7.35 -14.50 3.32
C PRO A 102 -7.21 -12.99 3.39
N THR A 103 -7.64 -12.32 2.34
CA THR A 103 -7.66 -10.86 2.24
C THR A 103 -9.03 -10.38 1.82
N PHE A 104 -9.45 -9.22 2.31
CA PHE A 104 -10.77 -8.68 2.06
C PHE A 104 -10.69 -7.29 1.43
N PHE A 105 -11.69 -6.95 0.62
CA PHE A 105 -11.83 -5.58 0.13
C PHE A 105 -12.14 -4.65 1.30
N HIS A 106 -11.43 -3.53 1.33
CA HIS A 106 -11.60 -2.45 2.30
C HIS A 106 -11.26 -1.11 1.65
N SER A 107 -11.70 -0.04 2.27
CA SER A 107 -11.25 1.33 1.99
C SER A 107 -10.41 1.82 3.17
N ASP A 108 -9.39 2.62 2.90
CA ASP A 108 -8.47 3.09 3.94
C ASP A 108 -8.99 4.27 4.74
N ALA A 109 -9.93 5.03 4.19
CA ALA A 109 -10.56 6.19 4.84
C ALA A 109 -12.04 6.28 4.48
N PHE A 110 -12.74 7.18 5.19
CA PHE A 110 -14.17 7.47 4.98
C PHE A 110 -14.40 8.96 4.66
N VAL A 111 -13.33 9.72 4.42
CA VAL A 111 -13.37 11.16 4.16
C VAL A 111 -12.98 11.42 2.72
N GLU A 112 -13.82 12.15 1.99
CA GLU A 112 -13.54 12.56 0.62
C GLU A 112 -12.23 13.34 0.51
N GLY A 113 -11.51 13.08 -0.57
CA GLY A 113 -10.23 13.71 -0.84
C GLY A 113 -9.06 13.12 -0.05
N SER A 114 -9.27 12.10 0.80
CA SER A 114 -8.16 11.39 1.43
C SER A 114 -7.38 10.57 0.42
N LEU A 115 -6.05 10.49 0.58
CA LEU A 115 -5.17 9.71 -0.28
C LEU A 115 -4.45 8.63 0.52
N SER A 116 -4.38 7.45 -0.05
CA SER A 116 -3.52 6.35 0.41
C SER A 116 -2.25 6.30 -0.41
N LEU A 117 -1.14 6.08 0.27
CA LEU A 117 0.15 5.81 -0.32
C LEU A 117 0.55 4.37 0.01
N LEU A 118 0.90 3.59 -0.99
CA LEU A 118 1.36 2.22 -0.88
C LEU A 118 2.71 2.08 -1.60
N TYR A 119 3.75 1.69 -0.86
CA TYR A 119 5.08 1.42 -1.41
C TYR A 119 5.43 -0.06 -1.25
N TYR A 120 5.84 -0.73 -2.33
CA TYR A 120 6.31 -2.12 -2.30
C TYR A 120 7.76 -2.17 -1.83
N LEU A 121 7.98 -2.76 -0.65
CA LEU A 121 9.26 -2.74 0.06
C LEU A 121 10.24 -3.81 -0.39
N ASN A 122 9.76 -4.92 -0.97
CA ASN A 122 10.63 -5.98 -1.44
C ASN A 122 11.57 -5.47 -2.54
N CYS A 123 12.87 -5.79 -2.44
CA CYS A 123 13.86 -5.41 -3.45
C CYS A 123 13.87 -6.34 -4.67
N GLU A 124 13.23 -7.50 -4.54
CA GLU A 124 13.04 -8.48 -5.61
C GLU A 124 11.63 -9.04 -5.52
N TRP A 125 10.97 -9.22 -6.65
CA TRP A 125 9.69 -9.89 -6.76
C TRP A 125 9.54 -10.53 -8.13
N ASN A 126 9.13 -11.80 -8.16
CA ASN A 126 8.91 -12.51 -9.41
C ASN A 126 7.41 -12.58 -9.74
N LEU A 127 7.07 -12.43 -11.00
CA LEU A 127 5.68 -12.45 -11.47
C LEU A 127 4.91 -13.72 -11.04
N SER A 128 5.60 -14.87 -10.95
CA SER A 128 5.02 -16.14 -10.51
C SER A 128 4.75 -16.23 -9.00
N TRP A 129 5.13 -15.20 -8.24
CA TRP A 129 4.87 -15.14 -6.80
C TRP A 129 3.54 -14.47 -6.46
N ASP A 130 2.77 -14.03 -7.44
CA ASP A 130 1.47 -13.35 -7.27
C ASP A 130 1.56 -12.12 -6.34
N GLY A 131 0.63 -11.96 -5.41
CA GLY A 131 0.65 -10.88 -4.41
C GLY A 131 0.26 -9.52 -4.96
N TYR A 132 -0.58 -9.46 -6.00
CA TYR A 132 -1.06 -8.22 -6.59
C TYR A 132 -1.84 -7.37 -5.59
N THR A 133 -1.91 -6.07 -5.83
CA THR A 133 -2.96 -5.23 -5.24
C THR A 133 -4.01 -4.99 -6.30
N VAL A 134 -5.28 -5.19 -5.94
CA VAL A 134 -6.42 -5.01 -6.83
C VAL A 134 -7.35 -3.95 -6.29
N TRP A 135 -7.87 -3.11 -7.18
CA TRP A 135 -8.87 -2.09 -6.89
C TRP A 135 -10.15 -2.43 -7.62
N ALA A 136 -11.28 -2.30 -6.93
CA ALA A 136 -12.60 -2.62 -7.45
C ALA A 136 -13.48 -1.37 -7.53
N ASN A 137 -14.58 -1.48 -8.26
CA ASN A 137 -15.65 -0.49 -8.19
C ASN A 137 -16.37 -0.52 -6.83
N ASP A 138 -17.15 0.52 -6.52
CA ASP A 138 -17.75 0.73 -5.20
C ASP A 138 -18.70 -0.41 -4.76
N ASN A 139 -19.34 -1.10 -5.69
CA ASN A 139 -20.25 -2.22 -5.38
C ASN A 139 -19.57 -3.60 -5.41
N LEU A 140 -18.26 -3.65 -5.59
CA LEU A 140 -17.44 -4.87 -5.65
C LEU A 140 -17.84 -5.86 -6.76
N SER A 141 -18.45 -5.38 -7.84
CA SER A 141 -18.89 -6.23 -8.95
C SER A 141 -17.81 -6.48 -10.01
N SER A 142 -16.77 -5.61 -10.06
CA SER A 142 -15.67 -5.73 -11.01
C SER A 142 -14.35 -5.21 -10.42
N ILE A 143 -13.24 -5.83 -10.84
CA ILE A 143 -11.90 -5.28 -10.67
C ILE A 143 -11.66 -4.26 -11.78
N GLU A 144 -11.23 -3.07 -11.43
CA GLU A 144 -10.98 -1.98 -12.39
C GLU A 144 -9.51 -1.68 -12.58
N HIS A 145 -8.66 -2.04 -11.59
CA HIS A 145 -7.23 -1.87 -11.69
C HIS A 145 -6.47 -2.95 -10.92
N ILE A 146 -5.28 -3.30 -11.41
CA ILE A 146 -4.39 -4.31 -10.81
C ILE A 146 -2.97 -3.81 -10.89
N GLU A 147 -2.24 -3.83 -9.77
CA GLU A 147 -0.81 -3.57 -9.73
C GLU A 147 -0.02 -4.76 -9.21
N TYR A 148 1.02 -5.07 -9.95
CA TYR A 148 2.05 -6.03 -9.56
C TYR A 148 2.98 -5.40 -8.51
N PRO A 149 3.43 -6.14 -7.48
CA PRO A 149 4.33 -5.63 -6.45
C PRO A 149 5.79 -5.51 -6.96
N GLU A 150 5.97 -4.69 -7.97
CA GLU A 150 7.26 -4.41 -8.58
C GLU A 150 8.16 -3.66 -7.59
N PRO A 151 9.43 -4.08 -7.40
CA PRO A 151 10.38 -3.39 -6.55
C PRO A 151 10.53 -1.91 -6.91
N GLY A 152 10.54 -1.05 -5.90
CA GLY A 152 10.65 0.40 -6.11
C GLY A 152 9.40 1.09 -6.63
N LYS A 153 8.27 0.40 -6.70
CA LYS A 153 6.99 0.99 -7.09
C LYS A 153 6.28 1.63 -5.90
N LEU A 154 5.74 2.82 -6.14
CA LEU A 154 4.88 3.56 -5.22
C LEU A 154 3.56 3.84 -5.92
N VAL A 155 2.45 3.60 -5.22
CA VAL A 155 1.09 3.88 -5.69
C VAL A 155 0.45 4.88 -4.74
N VAL A 156 -0.13 5.95 -5.29
CA VAL A 156 -0.98 6.89 -4.55
C VAL A 156 -2.38 6.80 -5.13
N PHE A 157 -3.38 6.65 -4.28
CA PHE A 157 -4.75 6.48 -4.75
C PHE A 157 -5.76 7.10 -3.78
N ASP A 158 -6.97 7.38 -4.27
CA ASP A 158 -8.07 7.83 -3.43
C ASP A 158 -8.39 6.75 -2.38
N SER A 159 -8.31 7.10 -1.11
CA SER A 159 -8.47 6.16 0.01
C SER A 159 -9.86 5.52 0.11
N LEU A 160 -10.84 6.05 -0.59
CA LEU A 160 -12.21 5.50 -0.64
C LEU A 160 -12.35 4.36 -1.65
N ILE A 161 -11.39 4.16 -2.56
CA ILE A 161 -11.45 3.07 -3.52
C ILE A 161 -11.34 1.73 -2.79
N PRO A 162 -12.33 0.82 -2.94
CA PRO A 162 -12.23 -0.52 -2.40
C PRO A 162 -11.03 -1.26 -3.01
N HIS A 163 -10.15 -1.76 -2.17
CA HIS A 163 -8.97 -2.48 -2.63
C HIS A 163 -8.59 -3.61 -1.67
N LYS A 164 -7.77 -4.51 -2.16
CA LYS A 164 -7.16 -5.57 -1.34
C LYS A 164 -5.86 -6.06 -1.94
N PRO A 165 -4.92 -6.60 -1.15
CA PRO A 165 -3.88 -7.47 -1.67
C PRO A 165 -4.51 -8.81 -2.11
N THR A 166 -3.93 -9.46 -3.11
CA THR A 166 -4.13 -10.90 -3.33
C THR A 166 -3.12 -11.68 -2.50
N SER A 167 -3.41 -12.95 -2.21
CA SER A 167 -2.41 -13.82 -1.59
C SER A 167 -1.20 -13.99 -2.49
N ASP A 168 -0.03 -14.00 -1.89
CA ASP A 168 1.18 -14.43 -2.58
C ASP A 168 1.22 -15.95 -2.71
N SER A 169 1.92 -16.41 -3.74
CA SER A 169 2.12 -17.83 -4.03
C SER A 169 2.95 -18.50 -2.93
N PRO A 170 2.66 -19.77 -2.58
CA PRO A 170 3.48 -20.54 -1.63
C PRO A 170 4.94 -20.74 -2.06
N ILE A 171 5.27 -20.50 -3.34
CA ILE A 171 6.64 -20.57 -3.83
C ILE A 171 7.42 -19.26 -3.65
N SER A 172 6.76 -18.19 -3.16
CA SER A 172 7.46 -16.96 -2.81
C SER A 172 8.44 -17.21 -1.66
N PRO A 173 9.72 -16.82 -1.80
CA PRO A 173 10.73 -17.07 -0.76
C PRO A 173 10.61 -16.14 0.44
N SER A 174 9.79 -15.10 0.36
CA SER A 174 9.62 -14.09 1.41
C SER A 174 8.19 -13.60 1.50
N PHE A 175 7.86 -12.97 2.61
CA PHE A 175 6.61 -12.22 2.74
C PHE A 175 6.62 -11.03 1.77
N ARG A 176 5.44 -10.64 1.31
CA ARG A 176 5.25 -9.40 0.59
C ARG A 176 5.11 -8.25 1.58
N PHE A 177 6.11 -7.39 1.63
CA PHE A 177 6.11 -6.22 2.50
C PHE A 177 5.62 -4.97 1.77
N THR A 178 4.75 -4.21 2.43
CA THR A 178 4.34 -2.88 1.95
C THR A 178 4.42 -1.85 3.07
N MET A 179 4.88 -0.64 2.74
CA MET A 179 4.73 0.55 3.56
C MET A 179 3.49 1.30 3.11
N ASN A 180 2.62 1.62 4.05
CA ASN A 180 1.34 2.25 3.76
C ASN A 180 1.17 3.52 4.61
N SER A 181 0.46 4.51 4.07
CA SER A 181 0.05 5.69 4.82
C SER A 181 -1.24 6.30 4.28
N VAL A 182 -2.00 6.98 5.14
CA VAL A 182 -3.23 7.71 4.79
C VAL A 182 -3.05 9.17 5.13
N TRP A 183 -3.49 10.02 4.19
CA TRP A 183 -3.37 11.47 4.21
C TRP A 183 -4.73 12.12 3.96
N SER A 184 -5.13 13.09 4.77
CA SER A 184 -6.36 13.86 4.60
C SER A 184 -6.18 15.34 4.87
#